data_e81651cb1fb316caf3d2fb910f860187
#
_entry.id   e81651cb1fb316caf3d2fb910f860187
#
_cell.length_a   1.000
_cell.length_b   1.000
_cell.length_c   1.000
_cell.angle_alpha   90.00
_cell.angle_beta   90.00
_cell.angle_gamma   90.00
#
_symmetry.space_group_name_H-M   'P 1'
#
loop_
_entity.id
_entity.type
_entity.pdbx_description
1 polymer ?
#
loop_
_entity_poly.entity_id
_entity_poly.type
_entity_poly.pdbx_seq_one_letter_code
_entity_poly.pdbx_strand_id
1 'polypeptide(L)'
;MRLRKFRVRAYRCIHDSGEITVGDLAAFVGRNESGKTTILQALTLLNRDEQVSELDLCDEMNEELKEEMRLAEGQFDLNQNEISIIKEKFPGLPEIKKIKLFRTNQNPRVQYEFEDIDLSDNSDKGLNSWENFSRQIFGFLDTIPNHLRIQINTKFFEEQVPKNQETFDSGMAEFSNQFHVIAMQEPKVIEEWGKIYKNPENQFSNLLSGESEKSALQNFIAAELHPRFVYFSDYKKIYGNINLNE
;
A
#
# COMPACT_ATOMS: atom_id res chain seq x y z
N MET A 1 -8.63 -4.33 -9.05
CA MET A 1 -9.22 -2.98 -8.78
C MET A 1 -10.14 -2.55 -9.92
N ARG A 2 -11.24 -1.86 -9.59
CA ARG A 2 -12.19 -1.35 -10.58
C ARG A 2 -12.30 0.16 -10.47
N LEU A 3 -11.94 0.89 -11.53
CA LEU A 3 -12.08 2.35 -11.59
C LEU A 3 -13.57 2.74 -11.50
N ARG A 4 -13.90 3.68 -10.62
CA ARG A 4 -15.25 4.22 -10.42
C ARG A 4 -15.38 5.66 -10.80
N LYS A 5 -14.36 6.43 -10.46
CA LYS A 5 -14.33 7.85 -10.72
C LYS A 5 -12.91 8.25 -11.09
N PHE A 6 -12.79 9.27 -11.91
CA PHE A 6 -11.51 9.91 -12.15
C PHE A 6 -11.68 11.40 -12.43
N ARG A 7 -10.59 12.14 -12.29
CA ARG A 7 -10.49 13.57 -12.58
C ARG A 7 -9.13 13.88 -13.16
N VAL A 8 -9.11 14.80 -14.10
CA VAL A 8 -7.90 15.29 -14.77
C VAL A 8 -7.83 16.80 -14.60
N ARG A 9 -6.66 17.32 -14.23
CA ARG A 9 -6.40 18.74 -14.08
C ARG A 9 -5.09 19.12 -14.72
N ALA A 10 -5.01 20.35 -15.21
CA ALA A 10 -3.79 20.96 -15.74
C ALA A 10 -2.99 20.06 -16.71
N TYR A 11 -3.69 19.26 -17.53
CA TYR A 11 -3.07 18.35 -18.46
C TYR A 11 -3.43 18.74 -19.91
N ARG A 12 -2.43 19.19 -20.67
CA ARG A 12 -2.58 19.73 -22.04
C ARG A 12 -3.68 20.79 -22.11
N CYS A 13 -4.75 20.53 -22.87
CA CYS A 13 -5.89 21.45 -23.01
C CYS A 13 -6.95 21.31 -21.89
N ILE A 14 -6.74 20.48 -20.90
CA ILE A 14 -7.68 20.26 -19.81
C ILE A 14 -7.27 21.08 -18.59
N HIS A 15 -8.01 22.10 -18.25
CA HIS A 15 -7.86 22.83 -16.99
C HIS A 15 -8.36 21.97 -15.82
N ASP A 16 -9.61 21.55 -15.90
CA ASP A 16 -10.24 20.66 -14.93
C ASP A 16 -11.42 19.94 -15.58
N SER A 17 -11.38 18.61 -15.60
CA SER A 17 -12.47 17.80 -16.15
C SER A 17 -13.68 17.72 -15.21
N GLY A 18 -13.55 18.15 -13.96
CA GLY A 18 -14.45 17.72 -12.90
C GLY A 18 -14.35 16.23 -12.63
N GLU A 19 -15.15 15.73 -11.70
CA GLU A 19 -15.23 14.30 -11.38
C GLU A 19 -16.05 13.57 -12.46
N ILE A 20 -15.46 12.55 -13.08
CA ILE A 20 -16.08 11.72 -14.10
C ILE A 20 -16.36 10.34 -13.52
N THR A 21 -17.62 9.96 -13.43
CA THR A 21 -18.03 8.62 -12.99
C THR A 21 -17.97 7.64 -14.17
N VAL A 22 -17.39 6.47 -13.95
CA VAL A 22 -17.27 5.42 -14.95
C VAL A 22 -17.91 4.11 -14.49
N GLY A 23 -18.58 3.45 -15.44
CA GLY A 23 -19.10 2.09 -15.25
C GLY A 23 -18.15 1.04 -15.84
N ASP A 24 -18.70 -0.08 -16.30
CA ASP A 24 -17.94 -1.12 -17.02
C ASP A 24 -17.54 -0.66 -18.43
N LEU A 25 -18.34 0.21 -18.99
CA LEU A 25 -18.14 0.87 -20.27
C LEU A 25 -18.48 2.35 -20.11
N ALA A 26 -17.62 3.21 -20.61
CA ALA A 26 -17.84 4.65 -20.69
C ALA A 26 -17.48 5.14 -22.09
N ALA A 27 -18.25 6.08 -22.62
CA ALA A 27 -18.01 6.69 -23.92
C ALA A 27 -18.00 8.21 -23.79
N PHE A 28 -16.96 8.85 -24.36
CA PHE A 28 -16.88 10.30 -24.47
C PHE A 28 -17.41 10.75 -25.84
N VAL A 29 -18.43 11.59 -25.83
CA VAL A 29 -19.07 12.13 -27.07
C VAL A 29 -18.89 13.63 -27.08
N GLY A 30 -18.58 14.19 -28.22
CA GLY A 30 -18.41 15.62 -28.38
C GLY A 30 -17.72 15.99 -29.70
N ARG A 31 -17.58 17.27 -29.96
CA ARG A 31 -16.92 17.81 -31.17
C ARG A 31 -15.44 17.35 -31.21
N ASN A 32 -14.85 17.38 -32.42
CA ASN A 32 -13.40 17.21 -32.56
C ASN A 32 -12.69 18.29 -31.74
N GLU A 33 -11.51 17.97 -31.23
CA GLU A 33 -10.68 18.88 -30.41
C GLU A 33 -11.28 19.29 -29.06
N SER A 34 -12.36 18.63 -28.61
CA SER A 34 -12.98 18.91 -27.31
C SER A 34 -12.28 18.22 -26.10
N GLY A 35 -11.07 17.73 -26.27
CA GLY A 35 -10.27 17.13 -25.19
C GLY A 35 -10.59 15.66 -24.83
N LYS A 36 -11.48 14.96 -25.56
CA LYS A 36 -11.84 13.54 -25.30
C LYS A 36 -10.62 12.62 -25.26
N THR A 37 -9.77 12.71 -26.27
CA THR A 37 -8.53 11.95 -26.39
C THR A 37 -7.56 12.28 -25.26
N THR A 38 -7.45 13.57 -24.95
CA THR A 38 -6.58 14.07 -23.86
C THR A 38 -7.00 13.50 -22.51
N ILE A 39 -8.31 13.46 -22.21
CA ILE A 39 -8.83 12.86 -20.97
C ILE A 39 -8.47 11.37 -20.89
N LEU A 40 -8.64 10.61 -21.99
CA LEU A 40 -8.30 9.18 -22.01
C LEU A 40 -6.79 8.96 -21.88
N GLN A 41 -5.96 9.79 -22.51
CA GLN A 41 -4.50 9.73 -22.37
C GLN A 41 -4.06 10.08 -20.96
N ALA A 42 -4.71 11.04 -20.30
CA ALA A 42 -4.38 11.42 -18.93
C ALA A 42 -4.53 10.26 -17.93
N LEU A 43 -5.37 9.25 -18.20
CA LEU A 43 -5.46 8.06 -17.37
C LEU A 43 -4.16 7.24 -17.34
N THR A 44 -3.34 7.30 -18.41
CA THR A 44 -2.04 6.62 -18.40
C THR A 44 -1.06 7.23 -17.41
N LEU A 45 -1.27 8.48 -16.97
CA LEU A 45 -0.48 9.09 -15.89
C LEU A 45 -0.61 8.34 -14.57
N LEU A 46 -1.64 7.53 -14.41
CA LEU A 46 -1.80 6.66 -13.25
C LEU A 46 -1.00 5.35 -13.38
N ASN A 47 -0.31 5.09 -14.50
CA ASN A 47 0.63 3.98 -14.61
C ASN A 47 1.93 4.29 -13.85
N ARG A 48 2.54 3.27 -13.24
CA ARG A 48 3.78 3.45 -12.46
C ARG A 48 4.96 3.94 -13.30
N ASP A 49 5.05 3.43 -14.53
CA ASP A 49 6.19 3.64 -15.43
C ASP A 49 6.05 4.91 -16.30
N GLU A 50 4.90 5.58 -16.22
CA GLU A 50 4.64 6.79 -16.98
C GLU A 50 5.34 8.00 -16.34
N GLN A 51 5.85 8.89 -17.17
CA GLN A 51 6.45 10.15 -16.73
C GLN A 51 5.62 11.32 -17.24
N VAL A 52 5.50 12.35 -16.43
CA VAL A 52 4.86 13.62 -16.83
C VAL A 52 5.92 14.46 -17.53
N SER A 53 5.67 14.79 -18.79
CA SER A 53 6.48 15.77 -19.52
C SER A 53 5.99 17.18 -19.20
N GLU A 54 6.90 18.15 -19.10
CA GLU A 54 6.53 19.56 -19.00
C GLU A 54 5.64 20.00 -20.18
N LEU A 55 5.83 19.40 -21.37
CA LEU A 55 5.02 19.64 -22.54
C LEU A 55 3.57 19.11 -22.44
N ASP A 56 3.32 18.26 -21.46
CA ASP A 56 1.99 17.72 -21.18
C ASP A 56 1.23 18.57 -20.14
N LEU A 57 1.87 19.56 -19.55
CA LEU A 57 1.19 20.48 -18.61
C LEU A 57 0.41 21.55 -19.36
N CYS A 58 -0.60 22.08 -18.72
CA CYS A 58 -1.44 23.15 -19.31
C CYS A 58 -0.74 24.49 -19.17
N ASP A 59 -0.32 25.09 -20.28
CA ASP A 59 0.40 26.37 -20.30
C ASP A 59 -0.42 27.53 -19.68
N GLU A 60 -1.73 27.48 -19.75
CA GLU A 60 -2.62 28.50 -19.19
C GLU A 60 -2.69 28.45 -17.66
N MET A 61 -2.17 27.39 -17.03
CA MET A 61 -2.18 27.15 -15.58
C MET A 61 -0.76 27.22 -14.95
N ASN A 62 0.17 27.91 -15.57
CA ASN A 62 1.56 27.98 -15.10
C ASN A 62 1.72 28.57 -13.69
N GLU A 63 0.84 29.47 -13.26
CA GLU A 63 0.90 30.03 -11.91
C GLU A 63 0.44 29.01 -10.86
N GLU A 64 -0.66 28.29 -11.13
CA GLU A 64 -1.20 27.24 -10.27
C GLU A 64 -0.26 26.04 -10.19
N LEU A 65 0.47 25.73 -11.26
CA LEU A 65 1.44 24.63 -11.33
C LEU A 65 2.73 24.88 -10.51
N LYS A 66 2.94 26.10 -10.01
CA LYS A 66 4.01 26.36 -9.02
C LYS A 66 3.76 25.67 -7.69
N GLU A 67 2.50 25.43 -7.35
CA GLU A 67 2.11 24.63 -6.21
C GLU A 67 1.91 23.16 -6.61
N GLU A 68 1.92 22.27 -5.63
CA GLU A 68 1.66 20.85 -5.88
C GLU A 68 0.19 20.64 -6.26
N MET A 69 -0.05 20.13 -7.45
CA MET A 69 -1.39 19.88 -7.99
C MET A 69 -1.53 18.43 -8.47
N ARG A 70 -2.67 17.82 -8.18
CA ARG A 70 -3.02 16.51 -8.75
C ARG A 70 -3.41 16.67 -10.23
N LEU A 71 -2.60 16.08 -11.12
CA LEU A 71 -2.85 16.11 -12.57
C LEU A 71 -3.88 15.08 -12.99
N ALA A 72 -3.76 13.88 -12.43
CA ALA A 72 -4.73 12.80 -12.63
C ALA A 72 -5.00 12.12 -11.29
N GLU A 73 -6.24 11.85 -11.01
CA GLU A 73 -6.67 11.07 -9.83
C GLU A 73 -7.77 10.08 -10.23
N GLY A 74 -7.73 8.88 -9.67
CA GLY A 74 -8.70 7.81 -9.89
C GLY A 74 -9.12 7.16 -8.60
N GLN A 75 -10.41 6.95 -8.41
CA GLN A 75 -10.98 6.20 -7.28
C GLN A 75 -11.34 4.79 -7.73
N PHE A 76 -10.89 3.81 -6.97
CA PHE A 76 -11.02 2.39 -7.28
C PHE A 76 -11.72 1.64 -6.16
N ASP A 77 -12.65 0.76 -6.53
CA ASP A 77 -13.14 -0.29 -5.62
C ASP A 77 -12.21 -1.51 -5.72
N LEU A 78 -11.91 -2.09 -4.55
CA LEU A 78 -11.25 -3.38 -4.44
C LEU A 78 -12.29 -4.51 -4.53
N ASN A 79 -11.93 -5.61 -5.20
CA ASN A 79 -12.73 -6.83 -5.18
C ASN A 79 -12.44 -7.66 -3.91
N GLN A 80 -13.28 -8.68 -3.65
CA GLN A 80 -13.16 -9.48 -2.42
C GLN A 80 -11.82 -10.23 -2.32
N ASN A 81 -11.25 -10.66 -3.44
CA ASN A 81 -9.96 -11.33 -3.45
C ASN A 81 -8.82 -10.35 -3.07
N GLU A 82 -8.83 -9.14 -3.62
CA GLU A 82 -7.85 -8.09 -3.31
C GLU A 82 -7.95 -7.67 -1.84
N ILE A 83 -9.18 -7.52 -1.31
CA ILE A 83 -9.43 -7.23 0.11
C ILE A 83 -8.84 -8.35 0.99
N SER A 84 -9.08 -9.62 0.63
CA SER A 84 -8.59 -10.77 1.38
C SER A 84 -7.07 -10.84 1.41
N ILE A 85 -6.40 -10.58 0.28
CA ILE A 85 -4.94 -10.56 0.16
C ILE A 85 -4.34 -9.44 1.05
N ILE A 86 -4.94 -8.25 1.02
CA ILE A 86 -4.49 -7.13 1.87
C ILE A 86 -4.66 -7.50 3.34
N LYS A 87 -5.81 -8.06 3.72
CA LYS A 87 -6.11 -8.43 5.10
C LYS A 87 -5.21 -9.54 5.63
N GLU A 88 -4.83 -10.50 4.78
CA GLU A 88 -3.88 -11.56 5.14
C GLU A 88 -2.49 -10.98 5.41
N LYS A 89 -2.05 -10.03 4.58
CA LYS A 89 -0.72 -9.43 4.70
C LYS A 89 -0.65 -8.36 5.79
N PHE A 90 -1.74 -7.65 6.05
CA PHE A 90 -1.85 -6.57 7.03
C PHE A 90 -3.03 -6.80 7.98
N PRO A 91 -2.96 -7.82 8.86
CA PRO A 91 -4.09 -8.22 9.70
C PRO A 91 -4.51 -7.16 10.73
N GLY A 92 -3.60 -6.22 11.05
CA GLY A 92 -3.86 -5.10 11.96
C GLY A 92 -4.64 -3.94 11.35
N LEU A 93 -4.78 -3.90 10.03
CA LEU A 93 -5.49 -2.82 9.35
C LEU A 93 -6.99 -3.09 9.24
N PRO A 94 -7.83 -2.04 9.28
CA PRO A 94 -9.24 -2.16 8.96
C PRO A 94 -9.43 -2.62 7.50
N GLU A 95 -10.63 -3.08 7.17
CA GLU A 95 -10.95 -3.55 5.82
C GLU A 95 -10.93 -2.39 4.82
N ILE A 96 -10.01 -2.42 3.87
CA ILE A 96 -9.87 -1.42 2.82
C ILE A 96 -10.72 -1.83 1.64
N LYS A 97 -11.71 -1.02 1.30
CA LYS A 97 -12.62 -1.26 0.15
C LYS A 97 -12.33 -0.34 -1.02
N LYS A 98 -11.78 0.84 -0.74
CA LYS A 98 -11.56 1.89 -1.73
C LYS A 98 -10.16 2.46 -1.62
N ILE A 99 -9.57 2.74 -2.76
CA ILE A 99 -8.26 3.36 -2.87
C ILE A 99 -8.36 4.48 -3.91
N LYS A 100 -7.74 5.62 -3.61
CA LYS A 100 -7.46 6.66 -4.59
C LYS A 100 -6.01 6.57 -5.05
N LEU A 101 -5.81 6.57 -6.34
CA LEU A 101 -4.52 6.74 -6.97
C LEU A 101 -4.46 8.14 -7.55
N PHE A 102 -3.34 8.83 -7.38
CA PHE A 102 -3.16 10.13 -7.99
C PHE A 102 -1.69 10.40 -8.33
N ARG A 103 -1.49 11.29 -9.28
CA ARG A 103 -0.19 11.81 -9.66
C ARG A 103 -0.21 13.32 -9.60
N THR A 104 0.86 13.91 -9.07
CA THR A 104 1.03 15.36 -9.02
C THR A 104 2.06 15.85 -10.05
N ASN A 105 2.09 17.15 -10.27
CA ASN A 105 3.10 17.80 -11.12
C ASN A 105 4.51 17.77 -10.51
N GLN A 106 4.61 17.68 -9.17
CA GLN A 106 5.89 17.71 -8.45
C GLN A 106 6.42 16.33 -8.09
N ASN A 107 5.56 15.30 -8.02
CA ASN A 107 5.97 13.95 -7.68
C ASN A 107 5.88 13.02 -8.90
N PRO A 108 7.03 12.46 -9.36
CA PRO A 108 7.04 11.57 -10.53
C PRO A 108 6.40 10.20 -10.24
N ARG A 109 6.10 9.87 -8.98
CA ARG A 109 5.51 8.58 -8.60
C ARG A 109 4.01 8.70 -8.40
N VAL A 110 3.28 7.65 -8.76
CA VAL A 110 1.87 7.52 -8.39
C VAL A 110 1.77 7.37 -6.88
N GLN A 111 0.88 8.15 -6.28
CA GLN A 111 0.60 8.15 -4.85
C GLN A 111 -0.72 7.44 -4.57
N TYR A 112 -0.87 6.93 -3.33
CA TYR A 112 -2.02 6.16 -2.89
C TYR A 112 -2.64 6.81 -1.66
N GLU A 113 -3.95 6.97 -1.67
CA GLU A 113 -4.75 7.50 -0.57
C GLU A 113 -5.85 6.49 -0.23
N PHE A 114 -6.07 6.27 1.06
CA PHE A 114 -7.06 5.32 1.57
C PHE A 114 -8.21 6.08 2.21
N GLU A 115 -9.44 5.92 1.70
CA GLU A 115 -10.58 6.73 2.15
C GLU A 115 -11.05 6.38 3.56
N ASP A 116 -10.96 5.11 3.95
CA ASP A 116 -11.55 4.60 5.19
C ASP A 116 -10.53 4.49 6.35
N ILE A 117 -9.30 4.96 6.14
CA ILE A 117 -8.22 4.80 7.12
C ILE A 117 -7.48 6.10 7.30
N ASP A 118 -7.53 6.64 8.51
CA ASP A 118 -6.62 7.67 8.94
C ASP A 118 -5.26 7.04 9.27
N LEU A 119 -4.47 6.80 8.23
CA LEU A 119 -3.06 6.42 8.36
C LEU A 119 -2.22 7.70 8.47
N SER A 120 -2.61 8.62 9.36
CA SER A 120 -1.79 9.79 9.64
C SER A 120 -0.38 9.35 10.02
N ASP A 121 0.61 10.06 9.49
CA ASP A 121 2.03 9.89 9.83
C ASP A 121 2.23 10.24 11.32
N ASN A 122 1.90 9.30 12.19
CA ASN A 122 2.25 9.40 13.58
C ASN A 122 3.67 8.84 13.73
N SER A 123 4.63 9.70 14.00
CA SER A 123 5.95 9.35 14.53
C SER A 123 5.86 8.49 15.81
N ASP A 124 4.69 8.42 16.43
CA ASP A 124 4.38 7.57 17.58
C ASP A 124 4.07 6.10 17.20
N LYS A 125 4.00 5.75 15.91
CA LYS A 125 3.59 4.39 15.49
C LYS A 125 4.67 3.32 15.68
N GLY A 126 5.93 3.68 15.66
CA GLY A 126 6.99 2.75 16.06
C GLY A 126 6.78 2.29 17.51
N LEU A 127 6.41 3.22 18.38
CA LEU A 127 6.04 2.95 19.77
C LEU A 127 4.76 2.10 19.85
N ASN A 128 3.70 2.49 19.13
CA ASN A 128 2.43 1.77 19.10
C ASN A 128 2.54 0.36 18.49
N SER A 129 3.38 0.17 17.48
CA SER A 129 3.62 -1.14 16.88
C SER A 129 4.41 -2.05 17.81
N TRP A 130 5.40 -1.51 18.51
CA TRP A 130 6.13 -2.23 19.56
C TRP A 130 5.23 -2.59 20.74
N GLU A 131 4.42 -1.66 21.22
CA GLU A 131 3.45 -1.91 22.28
C GLU A 131 2.42 -2.97 21.87
N ASN A 132 1.94 -2.95 20.63
CA ASN A 132 1.02 -3.96 20.13
C ASN A 132 1.70 -5.33 20.00
N PHE A 133 2.92 -5.37 19.51
CA PHE A 133 3.72 -6.60 19.47
C PHE A 133 3.97 -7.13 20.89
N SER A 134 4.44 -6.31 21.80
CA SER A 134 4.65 -6.67 23.21
C SER A 134 3.35 -7.16 23.85
N ARG A 135 2.23 -6.50 23.59
CA ARG A 135 0.90 -6.93 24.09
C ARG A 135 0.48 -8.29 23.55
N GLN A 136 0.77 -8.60 22.28
CA GLN A 136 0.53 -9.94 21.72
C GLN A 136 1.40 -11.00 22.39
N ILE A 137 2.68 -10.69 22.65
CA ILE A 137 3.58 -11.57 23.40
C ILE A 137 3.05 -11.80 24.81
N PHE A 138 2.66 -10.74 25.53
CA PHE A 138 2.11 -10.89 26.89
C PHE A 138 0.81 -11.68 26.90
N GLY A 139 -0.11 -11.42 25.96
CA GLY A 139 -1.34 -12.18 25.81
C GLY A 139 -1.09 -13.67 25.55
N PHE A 140 -0.06 -13.98 24.76
CA PHE A 140 0.37 -15.35 24.55
C PHE A 140 0.98 -15.96 25.83
N LEU A 141 1.85 -15.21 26.54
CA LEU A 141 2.44 -15.67 27.79
C LEU A 141 1.38 -15.95 28.87
N ASP A 142 0.25 -15.26 28.84
CA ASP A 142 -0.89 -15.51 29.73
C ASP A 142 -1.56 -16.87 29.47
N THR A 143 -1.39 -17.46 28.29
CA THR A 143 -1.87 -18.83 27.99
C THR A 143 -0.98 -19.92 28.52
N ILE A 144 0.27 -19.59 28.93
CA ILE A 144 1.27 -20.53 29.45
C ILE A 144 1.04 -20.74 30.95
N PRO A 145 1.15 -21.99 31.45
CA PRO A 145 1.08 -22.27 32.89
C PRO A 145 2.05 -21.42 33.73
N ASN A 146 1.57 -20.84 34.83
CA ASN A 146 2.33 -19.88 35.64
C ASN A 146 3.72 -20.39 36.08
N HIS A 147 3.87 -21.67 36.37
CA HIS A 147 5.16 -22.23 36.80
C HIS A 147 6.23 -22.27 35.70
N LEU A 148 5.79 -22.23 34.44
CA LEU A 148 6.67 -22.12 33.26
C LEU A 148 6.90 -20.66 32.87
N ARG A 149 5.85 -19.84 32.97
CA ARG A 149 5.91 -18.42 32.65
C ARG A 149 6.95 -17.65 33.46
N ILE A 150 7.09 -17.94 34.75
CA ILE A 150 8.08 -17.30 35.63
C ILE A 150 9.53 -17.53 35.18
N GLN A 151 9.79 -18.50 34.31
CA GLN A 151 11.11 -18.80 33.78
C GLN A 151 11.50 -17.95 32.57
N ILE A 152 10.55 -17.15 32.05
CA ILE A 152 10.75 -16.29 30.88
C ILE A 152 11.10 -14.87 31.33
N ASN A 153 12.22 -14.35 30.84
CA ASN A 153 12.57 -12.96 31.03
C ASN A 153 11.79 -12.08 30.06
N THR A 154 10.87 -11.27 30.56
CA THR A 154 10.00 -10.39 29.78
C THR A 154 10.53 -8.95 29.65
N LYS A 155 11.63 -8.61 30.31
CA LYS A 155 12.19 -7.25 30.34
C LYS A 155 12.37 -6.65 28.97
N PHE A 156 12.79 -7.44 27.98
CA PHE A 156 12.97 -6.99 26.62
C PHE A 156 11.68 -6.38 26.02
N PHE A 157 10.52 -6.94 26.36
CA PHE A 157 9.22 -6.44 25.87
C PHE A 157 8.63 -5.31 26.73
N GLU A 158 9.15 -5.11 27.94
CA GLU A 158 8.74 -4.06 28.88
C GLU A 158 9.55 -2.76 28.65
N GLU A 159 10.73 -2.89 28.05
CA GLU A 159 11.63 -1.79 27.77
C GLU A 159 11.23 -1.01 26.50
N GLN A 160 11.92 0.09 26.23
CA GLN A 160 11.69 0.91 25.05
C GLN A 160 11.96 0.14 23.76
N VAL A 161 11.29 0.58 22.68
CA VAL A 161 11.51 0.06 21.31
C VAL A 161 13.01 -0.15 21.05
N PRO A 162 13.44 -1.35 20.60
CA PRO A 162 14.82 -1.60 20.25
C PRO A 162 15.35 -0.59 19.24
N LYS A 163 16.55 -0.06 19.47
CA LYS A 163 17.10 1.06 18.68
C LYS A 163 17.58 0.62 17.28
N ASN A 164 17.89 -0.65 17.10
CA ASN A 164 18.39 -1.22 15.84
C ASN A 164 18.11 -2.72 15.74
N GLN A 165 18.35 -3.29 14.55
CA GLN A 165 18.15 -4.72 14.28
C GLN A 165 18.96 -5.61 15.23
N GLU A 166 20.20 -5.24 15.53
CA GLU A 166 21.09 -6.03 16.39
C GLU A 166 20.54 -6.18 17.81
N THR A 167 20.01 -5.09 18.40
CA THR A 167 19.39 -5.13 19.73
C THR A 167 18.10 -5.92 19.74
N PHE A 168 17.33 -5.88 18.65
CA PHE A 168 16.13 -6.68 18.49
C PHE A 168 16.47 -8.17 18.36
N ASP A 169 17.36 -8.51 17.44
CA ASP A 169 17.76 -9.91 17.19
C ASP A 169 18.36 -10.54 18.46
N SER A 170 19.14 -9.77 19.20
CA SER A 170 19.71 -10.22 20.49
C SER A 170 18.62 -10.48 21.54
N GLY A 171 17.66 -9.57 21.71
CA GLY A 171 16.55 -9.75 22.66
C GLY A 171 15.62 -10.89 22.26
N MET A 172 15.31 -11.01 20.95
CA MET A 172 14.48 -12.11 20.44
C MET A 172 15.20 -13.46 20.53
N ALA A 173 16.52 -13.52 20.33
CA ALA A 173 17.30 -14.74 20.49
C ALA A 173 17.31 -15.20 21.95
N GLU A 174 17.49 -14.28 22.90
CA GLU A 174 17.42 -14.60 24.33
C GLU A 174 16.04 -15.15 24.71
N PHE A 175 14.98 -14.45 24.29
CA PHE A 175 13.60 -14.90 24.51
C PHE A 175 13.34 -16.28 23.88
N SER A 176 13.73 -16.48 22.62
CA SER A 176 13.54 -17.74 21.90
C SER A 176 14.25 -18.90 22.56
N ASN A 177 15.45 -18.70 23.11
CA ASN A 177 16.18 -19.72 23.82
C ASN A 177 15.47 -20.16 25.12
N GLN A 178 14.98 -19.19 25.90
CA GLN A 178 14.22 -19.47 27.11
C GLN A 178 12.89 -20.16 26.78
N PHE A 179 12.23 -19.68 25.73
CA PHE A 179 10.97 -20.24 25.26
C PHE A 179 11.13 -21.68 24.74
N HIS A 180 12.23 -21.98 24.05
CA HIS A 180 12.50 -23.34 23.54
C HIS A 180 12.58 -24.38 24.67
N VAL A 181 13.16 -24.03 25.80
CA VAL A 181 13.23 -24.90 27.00
C VAL A 181 11.82 -25.20 27.54
N ILE A 182 10.93 -24.22 27.52
CA ILE A 182 9.54 -24.38 27.97
C ILE A 182 8.71 -25.16 26.94
N ALA A 183 8.92 -24.89 25.68
CA ALA A 183 8.23 -25.55 24.58
C ALA A 183 8.50 -27.07 24.52
N MET A 184 9.68 -27.51 24.98
CA MET A 184 10.00 -28.95 25.13
C MET A 184 9.14 -29.64 26.21
N GLN A 185 8.65 -28.89 27.19
CA GLN A 185 7.79 -29.42 28.28
C GLN A 185 6.31 -29.41 27.91
N GLU A 186 5.88 -28.45 27.06
CA GLU A 186 4.50 -28.24 26.63
C GLU A 186 4.40 -28.05 25.11
N PRO A 187 4.30 -29.11 24.29
CA PRO A 187 4.32 -29.03 22.83
C PRO A 187 3.20 -28.18 22.22
N LYS A 188 2.04 -28.04 22.88
CA LYS A 188 0.93 -27.20 22.42
C LYS A 188 1.30 -25.73 22.33
N VAL A 189 2.23 -25.29 23.16
CA VAL A 189 2.73 -23.91 23.21
C VAL A 189 3.51 -23.56 21.94
N ILE A 190 4.18 -24.55 21.31
CA ILE A 190 4.90 -24.37 20.04
C ILE A 190 3.93 -24.01 18.90
N GLU A 191 2.78 -24.66 18.84
CA GLU A 191 1.81 -24.46 17.78
C GLU A 191 1.18 -23.05 17.87
N GLU A 192 0.88 -22.58 19.06
CA GLU A 192 0.35 -21.22 19.29
C GLU A 192 1.41 -20.15 19.04
N TRP A 193 2.64 -20.38 19.47
CA TRP A 193 3.77 -19.51 19.15
C TRP A 193 3.97 -19.37 17.65
N GLY A 194 3.92 -20.47 16.90
CA GLY A 194 4.02 -20.47 15.45
C GLY A 194 2.93 -19.66 14.74
N LYS A 195 1.76 -19.45 15.37
CA LYS A 195 0.71 -18.56 14.84
C LYS A 195 1.05 -17.08 15.01
N ILE A 196 1.67 -16.73 16.14
CA ILE A 196 2.07 -15.34 16.45
C ILE A 196 3.36 -14.97 15.71
N TYR A 197 4.31 -15.92 15.63
CA TYR A 197 5.67 -15.73 15.14
C TYR A 197 5.86 -16.12 13.66
N LYS A 198 4.79 -16.20 12.87
CA LYS A 198 4.87 -16.62 11.45
C LYS A 198 5.73 -15.74 10.54
N ASN A 199 5.99 -14.47 10.90
CA ASN A 199 6.83 -13.56 10.12
C ASN A 199 7.51 -12.48 10.99
N PRO A 200 8.47 -12.83 11.87
CA PRO A 200 9.14 -11.84 12.72
C PRO A 200 9.98 -10.85 11.90
N GLU A 201 10.66 -11.33 10.87
CA GLU A 201 11.51 -10.51 10.02
C GLU A 201 10.72 -9.39 9.29
N ASN A 202 9.50 -9.68 8.83
CA ASN A 202 8.66 -8.69 8.17
C ASN A 202 8.02 -7.69 9.14
N GLN A 203 7.65 -8.11 10.35
CA GLN A 203 7.03 -7.21 11.33
C GLN A 203 8.03 -6.21 11.87
N PHE A 204 9.25 -6.63 12.12
CA PHE A 204 10.24 -5.78 12.74
C PHE A 204 11.06 -4.93 11.75
N SER A 205 11.32 -5.40 10.55
CA SER A 205 11.90 -4.55 9.50
C SER A 205 10.99 -3.36 9.19
N ASN A 206 9.68 -3.55 9.27
CA ASN A 206 8.70 -2.45 9.16
C ASN A 206 8.75 -1.51 10.39
N LEU A 207 9.04 -2.02 11.59
CA LEU A 207 9.20 -1.24 12.81
C LEU A 207 10.52 -0.44 12.84
N LEU A 208 11.62 -1.03 12.32
CA LEU A 208 12.95 -0.41 12.32
C LEU A 208 13.23 0.46 11.11
N SER A 209 12.66 0.14 9.94
CA SER A 209 12.89 0.93 8.72
C SER A 209 12.25 2.31 8.78
N GLY A 210 11.46 2.61 9.83
CA GLY A 210 10.65 3.82 9.87
C GLY A 210 9.60 3.86 8.76
N GLU A 211 9.46 2.75 8.00
CA GLU A 211 8.35 2.60 7.07
C GLU A 211 7.06 2.53 7.87
N SER A 212 6.26 3.57 7.75
CA SER A 212 4.91 3.57 8.32
C SER A 212 4.13 2.39 7.71
N GLU A 213 3.20 1.80 8.46
CA GLU A 213 2.28 0.78 7.94
C GLU A 213 1.63 1.23 6.63
N LYS A 214 1.45 2.54 6.48
CA LYS A 214 0.99 3.21 5.26
C LYS A 214 1.97 3.02 4.10
N SER A 215 3.27 3.26 4.32
CA SER A 215 4.29 3.08 3.27
C SER A 215 4.41 1.62 2.86
N ALA A 216 4.41 0.69 3.82
CA ALA A 216 4.43 -0.74 3.54
C ALA A 216 3.20 -1.19 2.74
N LEU A 217 2.01 -0.70 3.10
CA LEU A 217 0.77 -0.94 2.37
C LEU A 217 0.80 -0.33 0.96
N GLN A 218 1.27 0.92 0.82
CA GLN A 218 1.41 1.59 -0.47
C GLN A 218 2.38 0.84 -1.38
N ASN A 219 3.52 0.40 -0.86
CA ASN A 219 4.51 -0.38 -1.59
C ASN A 219 3.94 -1.73 -2.05
N PHE A 220 3.20 -2.40 -1.17
CA PHE A 220 2.52 -3.65 -1.51
C PHE A 220 1.49 -3.47 -2.62
N ILE A 221 0.61 -2.48 -2.49
CA ILE A 221 -0.41 -2.19 -3.51
C ILE A 221 0.25 -1.81 -4.83
N ALA A 222 1.30 -1.01 -4.78
CA ALA A 222 2.07 -0.63 -5.96
C ALA A 222 2.71 -1.85 -6.66
N ALA A 223 3.18 -2.84 -5.92
CA ALA A 223 3.82 -4.02 -6.48
C ALA A 223 2.81 -5.03 -7.06
N GLU A 224 1.75 -5.31 -6.31
CA GLU A 224 0.91 -6.49 -6.53
C GLU A 224 -0.48 -6.17 -7.10
N LEU A 225 -1.02 -4.99 -6.81
CA LEU A 225 -2.43 -4.68 -7.10
C LEU A 225 -2.61 -3.48 -8.02
N HIS A 226 -1.53 -2.81 -8.43
CA HIS A 226 -1.61 -1.59 -9.22
C HIS A 226 -2.31 -1.83 -10.58
N PRO A 227 -3.36 -1.05 -10.93
CA PRO A 227 -4.03 -1.20 -12.22
C PRO A 227 -3.15 -0.68 -13.35
N ARG A 228 -3.29 -1.25 -14.53
CA ARG A 228 -2.60 -0.80 -15.74
C ARG A 228 -3.58 -0.21 -16.73
N PHE A 229 -3.32 1.02 -17.16
CA PHE A 229 -4.08 1.70 -18.21
C PHE A 229 -3.34 1.57 -19.52
N VAL A 230 -4.05 1.14 -20.56
CA VAL A 230 -3.52 1.04 -21.92
C VAL A 230 -4.37 1.92 -22.82
N TYR A 231 -3.72 2.91 -23.44
CA TYR A 231 -4.35 3.79 -24.41
C TYR A 231 -4.09 3.27 -25.84
N PHE A 232 -5.15 3.05 -26.60
CA PHE A 232 -5.07 2.66 -28.00
C PHE A 232 -5.50 3.82 -28.88
N SER A 233 -4.55 4.48 -29.56
CA SER A 233 -4.82 5.66 -30.41
C SER A 233 -5.24 5.30 -31.82
N ASP A 234 -4.69 4.22 -32.36
CA ASP A 234 -4.90 3.80 -33.73
C ASP A 234 -5.15 2.29 -33.82
N TYR A 235 -6.20 1.91 -34.51
CA TYR A 235 -6.29 0.58 -35.08
C TYR A 235 -5.21 0.47 -36.17
N LYS A 236 -3.98 0.15 -35.83
CA LYS A 236 -3.05 -0.37 -36.82
C LYS A 236 -3.79 -1.53 -37.46
N LYS A 237 -4.07 -1.40 -38.78
CA LYS A 237 -4.63 -2.52 -39.56
C LYS A 237 -3.74 -3.72 -39.26
N ILE A 238 -4.26 -4.69 -38.52
CA ILE A 238 -3.61 -5.98 -38.33
C ILE A 238 -3.69 -6.61 -39.72
N TYR A 239 -2.62 -6.46 -40.48
CA TYR A 239 -2.46 -7.21 -41.72
C TYR A 239 -2.38 -8.67 -41.30
N GLY A 240 -3.35 -9.47 -41.79
CA GLY A 240 -3.73 -10.79 -41.34
C GLY A 240 -2.69 -11.92 -41.45
N ASN A 241 -1.47 -11.69 -40.96
CA ASN A 241 -0.45 -12.71 -40.74
C ASN A 241 0.26 -12.41 -39.42
N ILE A 242 -0.44 -12.58 -38.31
CA ILE A 242 0.21 -12.67 -37.00
C ILE A 242 0.55 -14.12 -36.76
N ASN A 243 1.83 -14.44 -36.82
CA ASN A 243 2.36 -15.70 -36.35
C ASN A 243 2.27 -15.69 -34.81
N LEU A 244 1.30 -16.43 -34.24
CA LEU A 244 1.06 -16.50 -32.80
C LEU A 244 2.11 -17.38 -32.06
N ASN A 245 3.18 -17.79 -32.73
CA ASN A 245 4.23 -18.69 -32.24
C ASN A 245 5.58 -18.01 -32.02
N GLU A 246 5.64 -16.67 -31.90
CA GLU A 246 6.83 -15.96 -31.45
C GLU A 246 6.58 -15.22 -30.14
#